data_9cfac07e05af943072022cbb641d1827
#
_entry.id   9cfac07e05af943072022cbb641d1827
#
_cell.length_a   1.000
_cell.length_b   1.000
_cell.length_c   1.000
_cell.angle_alpha   90.00
_cell.angle_beta   90.00
_cell.angle_gamma   90.00
#
_symmetry.space_group_name_H-M   'P 1'
#
loop_
_entity.id
_entity.type
_entity.pdbx_description
1 polymer ?
#
loop_
_entity_poly.entity_id
_entity_poly.type
_entity_poly.pdbx_seq_one_letter_code
_entity_poly.pdbx_strand_id
1 'polypeptide(L)' 'MKLRDGIYMARCKEKNALSAAANGHSLVYPQARCTVKRDMAIFDRDGKEVWRCNAGYAELHFVLEKI' A
#
# COMPACT_ATOMS: atom_id res chain seq x y z
N MET A 1 11.65 -11.75 4.17
CA MET A 1 12.14 -10.67 5.03
C MET A 1 10.96 -9.79 5.45
N LYS A 2 10.88 -9.51 6.73
CA LYS A 2 9.75 -8.79 7.27
C LYS A 2 9.86 -7.28 7.02
N LEU A 3 8.79 -6.66 6.59
CA LEU A 3 8.76 -5.21 6.38
C LEU A 3 8.80 -4.49 7.73
N ARG A 4 9.71 -3.53 7.86
CA ARG A 4 9.88 -2.80 9.12
C ARG A 4 8.79 -1.77 9.32
N ASP A 5 8.45 -1.54 10.59
CA ASP A 5 7.53 -0.45 10.93
C ASP A 5 8.08 0.88 10.41
N GLY A 6 7.19 1.73 9.93
CA GLY A 6 7.57 3.03 9.41
C GLY A 6 6.56 3.53 8.40
N ILE A 7 6.89 4.66 7.78
CA ILE A 7 6.04 5.30 6.78
C ILE A 7 6.69 5.16 5.42
N TYR A 8 5.91 4.72 4.45
CA TYR A 8 6.36 4.42 3.10
C TYR A 8 5.46 5.09 2.09
N MET A 9 5.99 5.35 0.91
CA MET A 9 5.15 5.60 -0.26
C MET A 9 4.94 4.26 -0.95
N ALA A 10 3.70 3.83 -1.07
CA ALA A 10 3.34 2.55 -1.68
C ALA A 10 2.81 2.79 -3.08
N ARG A 11 3.50 2.24 -4.06
CA ARG A 11 3.10 2.34 -5.45
C ARG A 11 2.55 1.01 -5.93
N CYS A 12 1.38 1.05 -6.58
CA CYS A 12 0.80 -0.16 -7.14
C CYS A 12 1.68 -0.72 -8.25
N LYS A 13 1.76 -2.04 -8.32
CA LYS A 13 2.50 -2.73 -9.38
C LYS A 13 1.68 -2.86 -10.66
N GLU A 14 0.38 -2.63 -10.59
CA GLU A 14 -0.49 -2.67 -11.75
C GLU A 14 -0.14 -1.56 -12.73
N LYS A 15 -0.32 -1.83 -14.02
CA LYS A 15 0.04 -0.89 -15.08
C LYS A 15 -1.00 0.18 -15.34
N ASN A 16 -2.26 -0.07 -14.94
CA ASN A 16 -3.35 0.87 -15.18
C ASN A 16 -4.45 0.69 -14.14
N ALA A 17 -5.38 1.65 -14.14
CA ALA A 17 -6.46 1.68 -13.16
C ALA A 17 -7.38 0.47 -13.24
N LEU A 18 -7.59 -0.06 -14.44
CA LEU A 18 -8.46 -1.22 -14.63
C LEU A 18 -7.87 -2.45 -13.96
N SER A 19 -6.58 -2.70 -14.13
CA SER A 19 -5.88 -3.81 -13.48
C SER A 19 -5.90 -3.66 -11.96
N ALA A 20 -5.69 -2.44 -11.48
CA ALA A 20 -5.73 -2.17 -10.04
C ALA A 20 -7.12 -2.47 -9.47
N ALA A 21 -8.17 -2.05 -10.17
CA ALA A 21 -9.53 -2.31 -9.74
C ALA A 21 -9.84 -3.80 -9.72
N ALA A 22 -9.37 -4.55 -10.71
CA ALA A 22 -9.56 -5.99 -10.77
C ALA A 22 -8.92 -6.70 -9.58
N ASN A 23 -7.83 -6.16 -9.06
CA ASN A 23 -7.13 -6.71 -7.90
C ASN A 23 -7.60 -6.12 -6.57
N GLY A 24 -8.60 -5.24 -6.60
CA GLY A 24 -9.11 -4.59 -5.39
C GLY A 24 -8.25 -3.44 -4.88
N HIS A 25 -7.38 -2.89 -5.72
CA HIS A 25 -6.44 -1.84 -5.30
C HIS A 25 -6.82 -0.44 -5.79
N SER A 26 -8.05 -0.25 -6.26
CA SER A 26 -8.45 1.04 -6.83
C SER A 26 -8.36 2.20 -5.84
N LEU A 27 -8.56 1.94 -4.55
CA LEU A 27 -8.52 2.98 -3.53
C LEU A 27 -7.09 3.52 -3.29
N VAL A 28 -6.09 2.73 -3.62
CA VAL A 28 -4.69 3.10 -3.41
C VAL A 28 -3.93 3.34 -4.71
N TYR A 29 -4.59 3.17 -5.84
CA TYR A 29 -3.97 3.40 -7.15
C TYR A 29 -3.91 4.89 -7.48
N PRO A 30 -2.84 5.41 -8.07
CA PRO A 30 -1.62 4.72 -8.45
C PRO A 30 -0.64 4.57 -7.29
N GLN A 31 -0.78 5.37 -6.25
CA GLN A 31 0.08 5.31 -5.07
C GLN A 31 -0.62 5.95 -3.88
N ALA A 32 -0.21 5.56 -2.69
CA ALA A 32 -0.75 6.12 -1.46
C ALA A 32 0.31 6.00 -0.37
N ARG A 33 0.21 6.85 0.65
CA ARG A 33 1.09 6.73 1.80
C ARG A 33 0.69 5.49 2.60
N CYS A 34 1.68 4.74 3.05
CA CYS A 34 1.46 3.51 3.78
C CYS A 34 2.21 3.54 5.10
N THR A 35 1.50 3.35 6.19
CA THR A 35 2.13 3.22 7.51
C THR A 35 2.12 1.75 7.88
N VAL A 36 3.30 1.20 8.16
CA VAL A 36 3.45 -0.19 8.60
C VAL A 36 3.64 -0.19 10.10
N LYS A 37 2.77 -0.90 10.79
CA LYS A 37 2.81 -1.01 12.23
C LYS A 37 2.27 -2.37 12.66
N ARG A 38 3.05 -3.12 13.44
CA ARG A 38 2.64 -4.43 13.98
C ARG A 38 2.09 -5.36 12.90
N ASP A 39 2.83 -5.50 11.81
CA ASP A 39 2.48 -6.36 10.68
C ASP A 39 1.26 -5.91 9.89
N MET A 40 0.73 -4.71 10.17
CA MET A 40 -0.36 -4.14 9.40
C MET A 40 0.16 -3.01 8.53
N ALA A 41 -0.34 -2.94 7.30
CA ALA A 41 -0.06 -1.85 6.38
C ALA A 41 -1.35 -1.06 6.23
N ILE A 42 -1.31 0.20 6.64
CA ILE A 42 -2.47 1.09 6.63
C ILE A 42 -2.21 2.18 5.59
N PHE A 43 -3.06 2.24 4.58
CA PHE A 43 -2.91 3.18 3.48
C PHE A 43 -3.82 4.38 3.71
N ASP A 44 -3.25 5.58 3.57
CA ASP A 44 -4.03 6.81 3.75
C ASP A 44 -3.80 7.76 2.58
N ARG A 45 -4.79 8.63 2.40
CA ARG A 45 -4.73 9.72 1.43
C ARG A 45 -5.28 10.96 2.10
N ASP A 46 -4.48 12.03 2.10
CA ASP A 46 -4.85 13.28 2.77
C ASP A 46 -5.19 13.09 4.25
N GLY A 47 -4.47 12.19 4.92
CA GLY A 47 -4.66 11.93 6.33
C GLY A 47 -5.81 11.01 6.68
N LYS A 48 -6.52 10.49 5.66
CA LYS A 48 -7.65 9.57 5.87
C LYS A 48 -7.29 8.17 5.43
N GLU A 49 -7.52 7.19 6.31
CA GLU A 49 -7.33 5.80 5.94
C GLU A 49 -8.29 5.43 4.82
N VAL A 50 -7.75 4.89 3.73
CA VAL A 50 -8.56 4.45 2.59
C VAL A 50 -8.57 2.94 2.42
N TRP A 51 -7.55 2.24 2.96
CA TRP A 51 -7.45 0.80 2.80
C TRP A 51 -6.42 0.25 3.77
N ARG A 52 -6.50 -1.04 4.06
CA ARG A 52 -5.48 -1.70 4.87
C ARG A 52 -5.34 -3.17 4.50
N CYS A 53 -4.16 -3.71 4.77
CA CYS A 53 -3.89 -5.12 4.59
C CYS A 53 -2.77 -5.51 5.55
N ASN A 54 -2.39 -6.78 5.58
CA ASN A 54 -1.21 -7.14 6.35
C ASN A 54 0.06 -6.72 5.62
N ALA A 55 1.16 -6.55 6.35
CA ALA A 55 2.41 -6.07 5.78
C ALA A 55 2.97 -7.02 4.73
N GLY A 56 2.78 -8.33 4.90
CA GLY A 56 3.24 -9.31 3.91
C GLY A 56 2.56 -9.14 2.57
N TYR A 57 1.25 -8.87 2.59
CA TYR A 57 0.52 -8.60 1.36
C TYR A 57 1.02 -7.33 0.68
N ALA A 58 1.23 -6.27 1.47
CA ALA A 58 1.71 -5.00 0.94
C ALA A 58 3.09 -5.15 0.30
N GLU A 59 3.97 -5.90 0.94
CA GLU A 59 5.31 -6.14 0.43
C GLU A 59 5.28 -6.86 -0.92
N LEU A 60 4.34 -7.79 -1.08
CA LEU A 60 4.21 -8.58 -2.29
C LEU A 60 3.59 -7.79 -3.45
N HIS A 61 2.60 -6.95 -3.16
CA HIS A 61 1.77 -6.31 -4.18
C HIS A 61 2.07 -4.84 -4.46
N PHE A 62 2.94 -4.22 -3.68
CA PHE A 62 3.28 -2.81 -3.85
C PHE A 62 4.78 -2.61 -3.83
N VAL A 63 5.22 -1.54 -4.49
CA VAL A 63 6.60 -1.07 -4.36
C VAL A 63 6.61 -0.09 -3.21
N LEU A 64 7.32 -0.43 -2.13
CA LEU A 64 7.34 0.37 -0.92
C LEU A 64 8.68 1.09 -0.79
N GLU A 65 8.61 2.41 -0.79
CA GLU A 65 9.78 3.25 -0.61
C GLU A 65 9.66 4.00 0.70
N LYS A 66 10.65 3.83 1.56
CA LYS A 66 10.62 4.49 2.87
C LYS A 66 10.73 6.00 2.70
N ILE A 67 9.86 6.72 3.39
CA ILE A 67 9.87 8.18 3.38
C ILE A 67 10.84 8.69 4.44
#